data_c734c99517410c83bebacfabf185ae40
#
_entry.id   c734c99517410c83bebacfabf185ae40
#
_cell.length_a   1.000
_cell.length_b   1.000
_cell.length_c   1.000
_cell.angle_alpha   90.00
_cell.angle_beta   90.00
_cell.angle_gamma   90.00
#
_symmetry.space_group_name_H-M   'P 1'
#
loop_
_entity.id
_entity.type
_entity.pdbx_description
1 polymer ?
#
loop_
_entity_poly.entity_id
_entity_poly.type
_entity_poly.pdbx_seq_one_letter_code
_entity_poly.pdbx_strand_id
1 'polypeptide(L)'
;MKSIDTLVKDIYDLFDPLVDVDLDEKEVDTQLDSFTKSLKETLKTFLNEVPTDRRNLRLSAIGKPARQLWYGKNSKEKPQPLEPSTRVKFLYGHMLEDLLILLSRLAGHTVTDLQKTVYVNGIKGHQDCVIDDVLVDIKSASASAFKKFEENTIHKDDPFGYIAQISAYAEANNVDEAAFLAIDKSSGKICLTPIHSLGMINAKERIDYLKGAMEQDTPPDRCYSDAVDGASGNRKLAFGCFYCEHKRTCWSDSNEGKGLRVFKYANGNRYLTQVGKTPNVEEVTNW
;
A
#
# COMPACT_ATOMS: atom_id res chain seq x y z
N MET A 1 -30.73 -4.74 -5.95
CA MET A 1 -29.28 -4.48 -5.80
C MET A 1 -29.00 -4.47 -4.31
N LYS A 2 -27.96 -5.17 -3.85
CA LYS A 2 -27.56 -5.14 -2.43
C LYS A 2 -26.95 -3.77 -2.08
N SER A 3 -26.90 -3.44 -0.80
CA SER A 3 -26.16 -2.25 -0.32
C SER A 3 -24.76 -2.67 0.11
N ILE A 4 -23.75 -1.85 -0.21
CA ILE A 4 -22.39 -2.08 0.23
C ILE A 4 -22.25 -2.16 1.76
N ASP A 5 -23.19 -1.56 2.50
CA ASP A 5 -23.21 -1.60 3.98
C ASP A 5 -23.38 -3.01 4.54
N THR A 6 -23.96 -3.94 3.75
CA THR A 6 -24.12 -5.33 4.16
C THR A 6 -22.97 -6.24 3.72
N LEU A 7 -22.03 -5.72 2.89
CA LEU A 7 -20.96 -6.49 2.24
C LEU A 7 -20.19 -7.40 3.21
N VAL A 8 -19.71 -6.84 4.30
CA VAL A 8 -18.88 -7.60 5.26
C VAL A 8 -19.70 -8.70 5.94
N LYS A 9 -20.95 -8.40 6.33
CA LYS A 9 -21.86 -9.39 6.91
C LYS A 9 -22.15 -10.49 5.88
N ASP A 10 -22.53 -10.12 4.67
CA ASP A 10 -22.90 -11.05 3.62
C ASP A 10 -21.72 -11.96 3.21
N ILE A 11 -20.47 -11.46 3.24
CA ILE A 11 -19.29 -12.29 3.07
C ILE A 11 -19.15 -13.30 4.22
N TYR A 12 -19.37 -12.90 5.48
CA TYR A 12 -19.28 -13.83 6.61
C TYR A 12 -20.42 -14.87 6.60
N ASP A 13 -21.60 -14.49 6.14
CA ASP A 13 -22.75 -15.40 6.01
C ASP A 13 -22.42 -16.60 5.09
N LEU A 14 -21.53 -16.43 4.08
CA LEU A 14 -21.06 -17.56 3.24
C LEU A 14 -20.36 -18.67 4.04
N PHE A 15 -19.83 -18.36 5.21
CA PHE A 15 -19.05 -19.27 6.06
C PHE A 15 -19.77 -19.63 7.37
N ASP A 16 -20.94 -19.04 7.63
CA ASP A 16 -21.71 -19.34 8.82
C ASP A 16 -22.61 -20.56 8.58
N PRO A 17 -22.37 -21.71 9.23
CA PRO A 17 -23.17 -22.92 9.03
C PRO A 17 -24.61 -22.78 9.50
N LEU A 18 -24.98 -21.70 10.20
CA LEU A 18 -26.33 -21.40 10.66
C LEU A 18 -27.11 -20.54 9.66
N VAL A 19 -26.47 -20.02 8.65
CA VAL A 19 -27.07 -19.20 7.60
C VAL A 19 -27.22 -20.05 6.33
N ASP A 20 -28.42 -20.19 5.85
CA ASP A 20 -28.68 -20.85 4.57
C ASP A 20 -28.46 -19.83 3.44
N VAL A 21 -27.36 -19.95 2.73
CA VAL A 21 -27.05 -19.12 1.56
C VAL A 21 -27.28 -19.96 0.30
N ASP A 22 -28.33 -19.59 -0.45
CA ASP A 22 -28.63 -20.24 -1.73
C ASP A 22 -27.58 -19.83 -2.78
N LEU A 23 -26.63 -20.72 -3.06
CA LEU A 23 -25.57 -20.53 -4.06
C LEU A 23 -25.89 -21.39 -5.29
N ASP A 24 -26.09 -20.73 -6.42
CA ASP A 24 -26.17 -21.41 -7.72
C ASP A 24 -24.81 -22.03 -8.08
N GLU A 25 -24.75 -23.36 -8.21
CA GLU A 25 -23.49 -24.10 -8.46
C GLU A 25 -22.77 -23.62 -9.73
N LYS A 26 -23.53 -23.31 -10.79
CA LYS A 26 -22.97 -22.81 -12.05
C LYS A 26 -22.37 -21.41 -11.89
N GLU A 27 -23.01 -20.56 -11.10
CA GLU A 27 -22.48 -19.22 -10.78
C GLU A 27 -21.21 -19.34 -9.95
N VAL A 28 -21.18 -20.22 -8.94
CA VAL A 28 -19.99 -20.51 -8.13
C VAL A 28 -18.83 -20.94 -9.01
N ASP A 29 -19.04 -21.91 -9.90
CA ASP A 29 -18.01 -22.37 -10.83
C ASP A 29 -17.49 -21.23 -11.73
N THR A 30 -18.38 -20.39 -12.25
CA THR A 30 -18.02 -19.23 -13.08
C THR A 30 -17.13 -18.26 -12.32
N GLN A 31 -17.46 -17.96 -11.06
CA GLN A 31 -16.67 -17.03 -10.23
C GLN A 31 -15.33 -17.65 -9.82
N LEU A 32 -15.29 -18.95 -9.53
CA LEU A 32 -14.05 -19.69 -9.24
C LEU A 32 -13.11 -19.73 -10.44
N ASP A 33 -13.62 -19.95 -11.66
CA ASP A 33 -12.84 -19.91 -12.89
C ASP A 33 -12.23 -18.52 -13.10
N SER A 34 -13.00 -17.46 -12.90
CA SER A 34 -12.53 -16.07 -12.98
C SER A 34 -11.41 -15.80 -11.96
N PHE A 35 -11.61 -16.21 -10.70
CA PHE A 35 -10.61 -16.09 -9.63
C PHE A 35 -9.33 -16.86 -9.94
N THR A 36 -9.46 -18.11 -10.37
CA THR A 36 -8.31 -18.96 -10.72
C THR A 36 -7.50 -18.37 -11.88
N LYS A 37 -8.18 -17.79 -12.88
CA LYS A 37 -7.52 -17.10 -13.99
C LYS A 37 -6.76 -15.87 -13.52
N SER A 38 -7.38 -15.01 -12.68
CA SER A 38 -6.73 -13.82 -12.11
C SER A 38 -5.51 -14.20 -11.29
N LEU A 39 -5.64 -15.16 -10.38
CA LEU A 39 -4.55 -15.66 -9.54
C LEU A 39 -3.37 -16.19 -10.38
N LYS A 40 -3.66 -16.92 -11.47
CA LYS A 40 -2.63 -17.42 -12.39
C LYS A 40 -1.86 -16.28 -13.07
N GLU A 41 -2.54 -15.24 -13.53
CA GLU A 41 -1.88 -14.08 -14.16
C GLU A 41 -1.09 -13.26 -13.13
N THR A 42 -1.61 -13.08 -11.94
CA THR A 42 -0.90 -12.44 -10.82
C THR A 42 0.41 -13.17 -10.50
N LEU A 43 0.36 -14.50 -10.33
CA LEU A 43 1.55 -15.31 -10.05
C LEU A 43 2.58 -15.22 -11.19
N LYS A 44 2.14 -15.32 -12.45
CA LYS A 44 3.04 -15.18 -13.61
C LYS A 44 3.71 -13.81 -13.65
N THR A 45 2.95 -12.74 -13.38
CA THR A 45 3.47 -11.37 -13.32
C THR A 45 4.54 -11.25 -12.26
N PHE A 46 4.28 -11.72 -11.03
CA PHE A 46 5.24 -11.68 -9.93
C PHE A 46 6.52 -12.47 -10.18
N LEU A 47 6.42 -13.64 -10.80
CA LEU A 47 7.58 -14.49 -11.11
C LEU A 47 8.44 -13.91 -12.23
N ASN A 48 7.82 -13.20 -13.20
CA ASN A 48 8.48 -12.60 -14.35
C ASN A 48 8.68 -11.08 -14.25
N GLU A 49 8.42 -10.50 -13.06
CA GLU A 49 8.46 -9.05 -12.86
C GLU A 49 9.83 -8.47 -13.18
N VAL A 50 9.89 -7.70 -14.28
CA VAL A 50 11.00 -6.81 -14.56
C VAL A 50 10.84 -5.55 -13.72
N PRO A 51 11.90 -5.03 -13.08
CA PRO A 51 11.82 -3.78 -12.32
C PRO A 51 11.15 -2.69 -13.15
N THR A 52 9.98 -2.24 -12.71
CA THR A 52 9.23 -1.20 -13.43
C THR A 52 9.98 0.12 -13.36
N ASP A 53 9.98 0.86 -14.47
CA ASP A 53 10.48 2.25 -14.50
C ASP A 53 9.63 3.12 -13.56
N ARG A 54 10.26 3.59 -12.46
CA ARG A 54 9.62 4.41 -11.43
C ARG A 54 9.82 5.90 -11.64
N ARG A 55 10.37 6.31 -12.79
CA ARG A 55 10.58 7.73 -13.12
C ARG A 55 9.28 8.50 -13.32
N ASN A 56 8.20 7.80 -13.67
CA ASN A 56 6.90 8.41 -13.89
C ASN A 56 6.02 8.33 -12.64
N LEU A 57 5.39 9.45 -12.29
CA LEU A 57 4.38 9.50 -11.23
C LEU A 57 3.16 8.65 -11.62
N ARG A 58 2.55 7.97 -10.64
CA ARG A 58 1.31 7.18 -10.79
C ARG A 58 0.33 7.60 -9.70
N LEU A 59 -0.98 7.47 -9.93
CA LEU A 59 -1.98 7.81 -8.92
C LEU A 59 -1.79 7.01 -7.62
N SER A 60 -1.42 5.74 -7.69
CA SER A 60 -1.10 4.91 -6.52
C SER A 60 0.15 5.36 -5.73
N ALA A 61 0.90 6.33 -6.24
CA ALA A 61 2.12 6.84 -5.60
C ALA A 61 1.98 8.29 -5.10
N ILE A 62 0.87 8.98 -5.35
CA ILE A 62 0.73 10.40 -4.97
C ILE A 62 0.71 10.64 -3.46
N GLY A 63 0.42 9.60 -2.66
CA GLY A 63 0.53 9.65 -1.21
C GLY A 63 1.98 9.53 -0.69
N LYS A 64 2.92 9.12 -1.55
CA LYS A 64 4.33 9.01 -1.14
C LYS A 64 4.95 10.38 -0.91
N PRO A 65 5.97 10.46 -0.02
CA PRO A 65 6.72 11.69 0.19
C PRO A 65 7.43 12.18 -1.09
N ALA A 66 7.43 13.49 -1.30
CA ALA A 66 8.02 14.12 -2.49
C ALA A 66 9.50 13.75 -2.69
N ARG A 67 10.29 13.72 -1.60
CA ARG A 67 11.71 13.33 -1.66
C ARG A 67 11.91 11.91 -2.15
N GLN A 68 11.04 10.96 -1.75
CA GLN A 68 11.10 9.58 -2.23
C GLN A 68 10.83 9.51 -3.73
N LEU A 69 9.83 10.24 -4.21
CA LEU A 69 9.49 10.31 -5.64
C LEU A 69 10.59 11.02 -6.44
N TRP A 70 11.19 12.06 -5.87
CA TRP A 70 12.31 12.75 -6.48
C TRP A 70 13.49 11.79 -6.72
N TYR A 71 13.89 11.00 -5.72
CA TYR A 71 14.94 9.99 -5.90
C TYR A 71 14.54 8.91 -6.93
N GLY A 72 13.28 8.50 -6.95
CA GLY A 72 12.77 7.55 -7.95
C GLY A 72 12.95 8.03 -9.39
N LYS A 73 12.83 9.36 -9.62
CA LYS A 73 13.01 9.98 -10.94
C LYS A 73 14.49 10.32 -11.24
N ASN A 74 15.19 10.94 -10.29
CA ASN A 74 16.46 11.65 -10.53
C ASN A 74 17.70 10.87 -10.09
N SER A 75 17.56 9.82 -9.24
CA SER A 75 18.72 9.04 -8.80
C SER A 75 19.33 8.24 -9.93
N LYS A 76 20.65 8.33 -10.07
CA LYS A 76 21.44 7.48 -10.97
C LYS A 76 21.73 6.10 -10.35
N GLU A 77 21.59 5.99 -9.04
CA GLU A 77 21.76 4.71 -8.34
C GLU A 77 20.54 3.81 -8.55
N LYS A 78 20.81 2.53 -8.78
CA LYS A 78 19.72 1.55 -8.84
C LYS A 78 19.05 1.46 -7.46
N PRO A 79 17.71 1.43 -7.42
CA PRO A 79 17.00 1.22 -6.17
C PRO A 79 17.42 -0.11 -5.55
N GLN A 80 17.49 -0.16 -4.23
CA GLN A 80 17.78 -1.42 -3.55
C GLN A 80 16.65 -2.43 -3.80
N PRO A 81 16.98 -3.68 -4.14
CA PRO A 81 15.98 -4.72 -4.29
C PRO A 81 15.26 -4.93 -2.96
N LEU A 82 13.96 -5.18 -3.06
CA LEU A 82 13.18 -5.58 -1.88
C LEU A 82 13.63 -6.95 -1.40
N GLU A 83 13.66 -7.12 -0.09
CA GLU A 83 13.88 -8.42 0.53
C GLU A 83 12.88 -9.45 -0.03
N PRO A 84 13.31 -10.70 -0.32
CA PRO A 84 12.43 -11.73 -0.86
C PRO A 84 11.16 -11.94 -0.03
N SER A 85 11.25 -11.88 1.30
CA SER A 85 10.11 -11.98 2.21
C SER A 85 9.11 -10.82 2.02
N THR A 86 9.59 -9.62 1.68
CA THR A 86 8.74 -8.45 1.38
C THR A 86 8.02 -8.63 0.05
N ARG A 87 8.67 -9.23 -0.95
CA ARG A 87 8.01 -9.57 -2.23
C ARG A 87 6.88 -10.57 -2.01
N VAL A 88 7.10 -11.61 -1.18
CA VAL A 88 6.04 -12.56 -0.83
C VAL A 88 4.87 -11.86 -0.12
N LYS A 89 5.13 -10.88 0.76
CA LYS A 89 4.05 -10.08 1.38
C LYS A 89 3.23 -9.27 0.37
N PHE A 90 3.86 -8.76 -0.68
CA PHE A 90 3.15 -8.07 -1.75
C PHE A 90 2.30 -9.04 -2.59
N LEU A 91 2.83 -10.21 -2.88
CA LEU A 91 2.06 -11.26 -3.53
C LEU A 91 0.80 -11.62 -2.71
N TYR A 92 0.91 -11.76 -1.39
CA TYR A 92 -0.27 -11.95 -0.52
C TYR A 92 -1.29 -10.83 -0.67
N GLY A 93 -0.82 -9.58 -0.85
CA GLY A 93 -1.71 -8.44 -1.07
C GLY A 93 -2.63 -8.67 -2.27
N HIS A 94 -2.05 -9.01 -3.42
CA HIS A 94 -2.81 -9.26 -4.64
C HIS A 94 -3.71 -10.50 -4.55
N MET A 95 -3.22 -11.58 -3.94
CA MET A 95 -4.04 -12.78 -3.73
C MET A 95 -5.26 -12.52 -2.85
N LEU A 96 -5.11 -11.68 -1.82
CA LEU A 96 -6.22 -11.33 -0.93
C LEU A 96 -7.18 -10.33 -1.57
N GLU A 97 -6.70 -9.47 -2.46
CA GLU A 97 -7.54 -8.61 -3.31
C GLU A 97 -8.45 -9.47 -4.21
N ASP A 98 -7.87 -10.41 -4.98
CA ASP A 98 -8.62 -11.35 -5.82
C ASP A 98 -9.63 -12.16 -4.99
N LEU A 99 -9.24 -12.61 -3.79
CA LEU A 99 -10.12 -13.35 -2.87
C LEU A 99 -11.31 -12.51 -2.41
N LEU A 100 -11.09 -11.26 -1.99
CA LEU A 100 -12.18 -10.39 -1.54
C LEU A 100 -13.15 -10.06 -2.69
N ILE A 101 -12.65 -9.91 -3.91
CA ILE A 101 -13.48 -9.76 -5.11
C ILE A 101 -14.35 -11.00 -5.34
N LEU A 102 -13.78 -12.21 -5.26
CA LEU A 102 -14.52 -13.47 -5.35
C LEU A 102 -15.62 -13.54 -4.28
N LEU A 103 -15.26 -13.32 -3.02
CA LEU A 103 -16.19 -13.41 -1.89
C LEU A 103 -17.33 -12.39 -1.99
N SER A 104 -17.03 -11.17 -2.43
CA SER A 104 -18.05 -10.14 -2.67
C SER A 104 -19.07 -10.59 -3.72
N ARG A 105 -18.62 -11.20 -4.81
CA ARG A 105 -19.50 -11.73 -5.87
C ARG A 105 -20.32 -12.91 -5.39
N LEU A 106 -19.71 -13.88 -4.71
CA LEU A 106 -20.40 -15.03 -4.14
C LEU A 106 -21.44 -14.60 -3.09
N ALA A 107 -21.16 -13.53 -2.35
CA ALA A 107 -22.10 -12.91 -1.43
C ALA A 107 -23.22 -12.12 -2.16
N GLY A 108 -23.27 -12.14 -3.49
CA GLY A 108 -24.33 -11.54 -4.32
C GLY A 108 -24.21 -10.04 -4.51
N HIS A 109 -23.02 -9.45 -4.28
CA HIS A 109 -22.74 -8.04 -4.58
C HIS A 109 -22.29 -7.87 -6.02
N THR A 110 -22.62 -6.73 -6.61
CA THR A 110 -22.21 -6.37 -7.97
C THR A 110 -20.82 -5.77 -7.96
N VAL A 111 -19.84 -6.46 -8.57
CA VAL A 111 -18.45 -5.98 -8.67
C VAL A 111 -18.11 -5.66 -10.12
N THR A 112 -17.82 -4.40 -10.39
CA THR A 112 -17.53 -3.85 -11.73
C THR A 112 -16.22 -3.06 -11.76
N ASP A 113 -15.84 -2.57 -12.92
CA ASP A 113 -14.69 -1.68 -13.15
C ASP A 113 -13.36 -2.18 -12.58
N LEU A 114 -13.14 -3.52 -12.60
CA LEU A 114 -11.92 -4.15 -12.11
C LEU A 114 -10.69 -3.62 -12.81
N GLN A 115 -9.70 -3.14 -12.03
CA GLN A 115 -8.42 -2.62 -12.51
C GLN A 115 -8.57 -1.58 -13.63
N LYS A 116 -9.67 -0.82 -13.60
CA LYS A 116 -9.96 0.20 -14.61
C LYS A 116 -8.87 1.28 -14.62
N THR A 117 -8.36 1.58 -15.81
CA THR A 117 -7.42 2.68 -16.00
C THR A 117 -8.13 4.01 -15.88
N VAL A 118 -7.61 4.88 -15.00
CA VAL A 118 -8.12 6.23 -14.76
C VAL A 118 -6.99 7.26 -14.80
N TYR A 119 -7.36 8.55 -14.97
CA TYR A 119 -6.39 9.65 -15.09
C TYR A 119 -6.83 10.87 -14.28
N VAL A 120 -5.87 11.51 -13.60
CA VAL A 120 -6.02 12.86 -12.99
C VAL A 120 -4.79 13.68 -13.38
N ASN A 121 -5.02 14.89 -13.94
CA ASN A 121 -3.94 15.77 -14.41
C ASN A 121 -2.88 15.06 -15.29
N GLY A 122 -3.35 14.14 -16.16
CA GLY A 122 -2.46 13.34 -17.04
C GLY A 122 -1.67 12.22 -16.33
N ILE A 123 -1.88 12.02 -15.02
CA ILE A 123 -1.26 10.92 -14.27
C ILE A 123 -2.19 9.71 -14.30
N LYS A 124 -1.60 8.56 -14.72
CA LYS A 124 -2.30 7.29 -14.83
C LYS A 124 -2.38 6.56 -13.49
N GLY A 125 -3.51 5.89 -13.26
CA GLY A 125 -3.70 4.92 -12.18
C GLY A 125 -4.59 3.76 -12.62
N HIS A 126 -4.67 2.74 -11.76
CA HIS A 126 -5.62 1.64 -11.87
C HIS A 126 -6.35 1.57 -10.54
N GLN A 127 -7.67 1.77 -10.58
CA GLN A 127 -8.52 1.56 -9.39
C GLN A 127 -8.79 0.07 -9.23
N ASP A 128 -9.05 -0.39 -8.01
CA ASP A 128 -9.25 -1.81 -7.77
C ASP A 128 -10.61 -2.27 -8.33
N CYS A 129 -11.70 -1.68 -7.85
CA CYS A 129 -13.05 -2.02 -8.32
C CYS A 129 -14.11 -0.98 -7.93
N VAL A 130 -15.34 -1.23 -8.39
CA VAL A 130 -16.57 -0.63 -7.88
C VAL A 130 -17.44 -1.76 -7.35
N ILE A 131 -17.97 -1.65 -6.13
CA ILE A 131 -18.88 -2.62 -5.52
C ILE A 131 -20.18 -1.88 -5.19
N ASP A 132 -21.32 -2.37 -5.71
CA ASP A 132 -22.65 -1.77 -5.54
C ASP A 132 -22.65 -0.26 -5.74
N ASP A 133 -22.07 0.19 -6.85
CA ASP A 133 -21.90 1.59 -7.27
C ASP A 133 -20.94 2.43 -6.41
N VAL A 134 -20.29 1.87 -5.38
CA VAL A 134 -19.28 2.56 -4.56
C VAL A 134 -17.87 2.21 -5.04
N LEU A 135 -17.02 3.23 -5.24
CA LEU A 135 -15.59 3.06 -5.52
C LEU A 135 -14.90 2.41 -4.31
N VAL A 136 -14.27 1.26 -4.52
CA VAL A 136 -13.61 0.50 -3.46
C VAL A 136 -12.14 0.29 -3.78
N ASP A 137 -11.29 0.56 -2.79
CA ASP A 137 -9.87 0.25 -2.81
C ASP A 137 -9.59 -0.84 -1.76
N ILE A 138 -9.07 -1.99 -2.20
CA ILE A 138 -8.92 -3.19 -1.37
C ILE A 138 -7.55 -3.19 -0.69
N LYS A 139 -7.52 -3.44 0.61
CA LYS A 139 -6.28 -3.42 1.40
C LYS A 139 -6.09 -4.69 2.22
N SER A 140 -4.93 -5.32 2.07
CA SER A 140 -4.47 -6.37 2.99
C SER A 140 -3.57 -5.77 4.07
N ALA A 141 -3.97 -5.86 5.32
CA ALA A 141 -3.33 -5.17 6.43
C ALA A 141 -2.68 -6.11 7.46
N SER A 142 -1.70 -5.62 8.22
CA SER A 142 -1.29 -6.23 9.48
C SER A 142 -2.33 -5.90 10.56
N ALA A 143 -2.39 -6.65 11.66
CA ALA A 143 -3.35 -6.41 12.73
C ALA A 143 -3.37 -4.94 13.22
N SER A 144 -2.18 -4.31 13.37
CA SER A 144 -2.09 -2.90 13.79
C SER A 144 -2.57 -1.91 12.73
N ALA A 145 -2.37 -2.21 11.44
CA ALA A 145 -2.86 -1.38 10.36
C ALA A 145 -4.36 -1.59 10.12
N PHE A 146 -4.84 -2.84 10.25
CA PHE A 146 -6.25 -3.19 10.14
C PHE A 146 -7.11 -2.43 11.16
N LYS A 147 -6.63 -2.31 12.40
CA LYS A 147 -7.31 -1.55 13.45
C LYS A 147 -7.60 -0.11 13.04
N LYS A 148 -6.73 0.54 12.25
CA LYS A 148 -6.96 1.90 11.76
C LYS A 148 -8.12 1.98 10.76
N PHE A 149 -8.30 0.95 9.94
CA PHE A 149 -9.47 0.84 9.05
C PHE A 149 -10.73 0.56 9.87
N GLU A 150 -10.71 -0.45 10.74
CA GLU A 150 -11.82 -0.84 11.60
C GLU A 150 -12.33 0.31 12.47
N GLU A 151 -11.43 1.14 13.03
CA GLU A 151 -11.76 2.31 13.86
C GLU A 151 -11.94 3.61 13.03
N ASN A 152 -11.86 3.55 11.70
CA ASN A 152 -11.89 4.71 10.81
C ASN A 152 -10.90 5.82 11.21
N THR A 153 -9.68 5.43 11.61
CA THR A 153 -8.61 6.35 12.04
C THR A 153 -7.45 6.45 11.06
N ILE A 154 -7.58 5.85 9.86
CA ILE A 154 -6.53 5.85 8.84
C ILE A 154 -6.08 7.27 8.44
N HIS A 155 -6.98 8.26 8.49
CA HIS A 155 -6.68 9.66 8.19
C HIS A 155 -5.71 10.31 9.21
N LYS A 156 -5.56 9.75 10.43
CA LYS A 156 -4.67 10.27 11.48
C LYS A 156 -3.24 9.78 11.35
N ASP A 157 -3.05 8.60 10.76
CA ASP A 157 -1.73 7.98 10.59
C ASP A 157 -1.73 7.09 9.35
N ASP A 158 -1.45 7.70 8.21
CA ASP A 158 -1.40 7.10 6.87
C ASP A 158 0.02 7.15 6.27
N PRO A 159 0.95 6.31 6.76
CA PRO A 159 2.33 6.32 6.29
C PRO A 159 2.49 5.80 4.85
N PHE A 160 1.46 5.18 4.29
CA PHE A 160 1.48 4.64 2.93
C PHE A 160 0.77 5.53 1.90
N GLY A 161 0.03 6.56 2.36
CA GLY A 161 -0.66 7.51 1.50
C GLY A 161 -1.94 6.97 0.85
N TYR A 162 -2.65 6.09 1.54
CA TYR A 162 -3.89 5.48 1.07
C TYR A 162 -5.00 6.52 0.85
N ILE A 163 -5.09 7.52 1.73
CA ILE A 163 -6.07 8.62 1.57
C ILE A 163 -5.81 9.39 0.28
N ALA A 164 -4.55 9.70 -0.02
CA ALA A 164 -4.23 10.39 -1.27
C ALA A 164 -4.55 9.53 -2.50
N GLN A 165 -4.29 8.24 -2.44
CA GLN A 165 -4.59 7.29 -3.51
C GLN A 165 -6.09 7.24 -3.79
N ILE A 166 -6.92 6.99 -2.77
CA ILE A 166 -8.37 6.87 -2.94
C ILE A 166 -9.00 8.21 -3.36
N SER A 167 -8.46 9.34 -2.86
CA SER A 167 -8.90 10.68 -3.30
C SER A 167 -8.67 10.89 -4.79
N ALA A 168 -7.52 10.42 -5.34
CA ALA A 168 -7.28 10.53 -6.77
C ALA A 168 -8.21 9.64 -7.59
N TYR A 169 -8.56 8.48 -7.10
CA TYR A 169 -9.51 7.61 -7.79
C TYR A 169 -10.93 8.17 -7.72
N ALA A 170 -11.33 8.76 -6.59
CA ALA A 170 -12.62 9.48 -6.45
C ALA A 170 -12.71 10.67 -7.41
N GLU A 171 -11.67 11.51 -7.47
CA GLU A 171 -11.56 12.62 -8.42
C GLU A 171 -11.68 12.16 -9.88
N ALA A 172 -10.98 11.05 -10.23
CA ALA A 172 -11.00 10.49 -11.59
C ALA A 172 -12.37 9.97 -12.03
N ASN A 173 -13.19 9.52 -11.08
CA ASN A 173 -14.54 9.00 -11.32
C ASN A 173 -15.63 10.06 -11.03
N ASN A 174 -15.24 11.26 -10.57
CA ASN A 174 -16.14 12.32 -10.18
C ASN A 174 -17.19 11.86 -9.15
N VAL A 175 -16.70 11.19 -8.08
CA VAL A 175 -17.52 10.73 -6.96
C VAL A 175 -17.04 11.34 -5.65
N ASP A 176 -17.99 11.59 -4.73
CA ASP A 176 -17.74 12.19 -3.41
C ASP A 176 -17.58 11.13 -2.31
N GLU A 177 -17.81 9.88 -2.63
CA GLU A 177 -17.77 8.75 -1.70
C GLU A 177 -16.94 7.61 -2.28
N ALA A 178 -16.17 6.98 -1.41
CA ALA A 178 -15.40 5.79 -1.70
C ALA A 178 -15.25 4.96 -0.42
N ALA A 179 -14.74 3.75 -0.50
CA ALA A 179 -14.49 2.95 0.69
C ALA A 179 -13.19 2.15 0.58
N PHE A 180 -12.57 1.86 1.72
CA PHE A 180 -11.58 0.80 1.83
C PHE A 180 -12.28 -0.50 2.27
N LEU A 181 -12.04 -1.57 1.52
CA LEU A 181 -12.36 -2.93 1.96
C LEU A 181 -11.07 -3.57 2.46
N ALA A 182 -10.91 -3.67 3.77
CA ALA A 182 -9.66 -4.15 4.37
C ALA A 182 -9.80 -5.54 4.98
N ILE A 183 -8.75 -6.37 4.82
CA ILE A 183 -8.62 -7.67 5.47
C ILE A 183 -7.37 -7.73 6.35
N ASP A 184 -7.50 -8.19 7.59
CA ASP A 184 -6.38 -8.54 8.45
C ASP A 184 -5.78 -9.88 8.03
N LYS A 185 -4.54 -9.85 7.55
CA LYS A 185 -3.81 -11.03 7.06
C LYS A 185 -3.59 -12.13 8.12
N SER A 186 -3.68 -11.78 9.39
CA SER A 186 -3.40 -12.70 10.50
C SER A 186 -4.66 -13.35 11.09
N SER A 187 -5.79 -12.63 11.08
CA SER A 187 -7.04 -13.11 11.69
C SER A 187 -8.15 -13.42 10.69
N GLY A 188 -8.03 -12.98 9.43
CA GLY A 188 -9.11 -13.09 8.44
C GLY A 188 -10.26 -12.12 8.68
N LYS A 189 -10.16 -11.20 9.64
CA LYS A 189 -11.19 -10.18 9.84
C LYS A 189 -11.26 -9.22 8.65
N ILE A 190 -12.49 -8.86 8.28
CA ILE A 190 -12.78 -7.93 7.18
C ILE A 190 -13.52 -6.73 7.74
N CYS A 191 -13.22 -5.53 7.25
CA CYS A 191 -13.98 -4.33 7.53
C CYS A 191 -14.15 -3.48 6.28
N LEU A 192 -15.24 -2.71 6.23
CA LEU A 192 -15.51 -1.68 5.25
C LEU A 192 -15.36 -0.32 5.93
N THR A 193 -14.52 0.56 5.38
CA THR A 193 -14.25 1.89 5.94
C THR A 193 -14.66 2.94 4.93
N PRO A 194 -15.81 3.60 5.10
CA PRO A 194 -16.27 4.65 4.20
C PRO A 194 -15.38 5.89 4.30
N ILE A 195 -15.12 6.52 3.16
CA ILE A 195 -14.38 7.77 3.01
C ILE A 195 -15.25 8.75 2.23
N HIS A 196 -15.64 9.82 2.90
CA HIS A 196 -16.41 10.90 2.29
C HIS A 196 -15.51 12.06 1.85
N SER A 197 -15.99 12.93 1.00
CA SER A 197 -15.25 14.08 0.42
C SER A 197 -14.51 14.92 1.46
N LEU A 198 -15.06 15.11 2.66
CA LEU A 198 -14.40 15.82 3.77
C LEU A 198 -13.13 15.14 4.30
N GLY A 199 -13.00 13.83 4.10
CA GLY A 199 -11.82 13.05 4.45
C GLY A 199 -10.82 12.91 3.32
N MET A 200 -11.15 13.39 2.11
CA MET A 200 -10.31 13.33 0.92
C MET A 200 -9.42 14.57 0.80
N ILE A 201 -8.28 14.41 0.12
CA ILE A 201 -7.40 15.52 -0.24
C ILE A 201 -7.71 15.99 -1.67
N ASN A 202 -7.31 17.23 -2.00
CA ASN A 202 -7.32 17.69 -3.39
C ASN A 202 -6.21 16.97 -4.19
N ALA A 203 -6.60 15.99 -4.98
CA ALA A 203 -5.66 15.18 -5.75
C ALA A 203 -4.94 15.97 -6.83
N LYS A 204 -5.60 16.95 -7.49
CA LYS A 204 -4.99 17.79 -8.52
C LYS A 204 -3.87 18.63 -7.93
N GLU A 205 -4.14 19.36 -6.85
CA GLU A 205 -3.13 20.17 -6.16
C GLU A 205 -1.96 19.31 -5.67
N ARG A 206 -2.24 18.12 -5.13
CA ARG A 206 -1.21 17.18 -4.70
C ARG A 206 -0.33 16.73 -5.86
N ILE A 207 -0.91 16.41 -7.01
CA ILE A 207 -0.18 16.02 -8.22
C ILE A 207 0.69 17.15 -8.72
N ASP A 208 0.16 18.38 -8.77
CA ASP A 208 0.91 19.55 -9.25
C ASP A 208 2.10 19.87 -8.34
N TYR A 209 1.91 19.80 -7.02
CA TYR A 209 2.99 19.90 -6.05
C TYR A 209 4.08 18.83 -6.29
N LEU A 210 3.68 17.57 -6.48
CA LEU A 210 4.64 16.49 -6.68
C LEU A 210 5.39 16.60 -8.00
N LYS A 211 4.72 17.02 -9.08
CA LYS A 211 5.37 17.31 -10.37
C LYS A 211 6.44 18.39 -10.20
N GLY A 212 6.11 19.51 -9.56
CA GLY A 212 7.05 20.58 -9.28
C GLY A 212 8.23 20.12 -8.41
N ALA A 213 7.96 19.34 -7.37
CA ALA A 213 9.01 18.81 -6.50
C ALA A 213 9.95 17.83 -7.23
N MET A 214 9.42 17.01 -8.12
CA MET A 214 10.22 16.03 -8.89
C MET A 214 11.07 16.68 -9.99
N GLU A 215 10.77 17.91 -10.41
CA GLU A 215 11.55 18.67 -11.40
C GLU A 215 12.68 19.52 -10.78
N GLN A 216 12.76 19.60 -9.46
CA GLN A 216 13.83 20.37 -8.80
C GLN A 216 15.20 19.73 -9.02
N ASP A 217 16.26 20.54 -9.09
CA ASP A 217 17.65 20.08 -9.24
C ASP A 217 18.16 19.36 -7.99
N THR A 218 17.61 19.68 -6.82
CA THR A 218 17.98 19.09 -5.53
C THR A 218 16.77 18.40 -4.88
N PRO A 219 17.02 17.32 -4.10
CA PRO A 219 15.92 16.63 -3.44
C PRO A 219 15.23 17.52 -2.41
N PRO A 220 13.90 17.49 -2.31
CA PRO A 220 13.16 18.14 -1.22
C PRO A 220 13.69 17.71 0.16
N ASP A 221 13.28 18.40 1.22
CA ASP A 221 13.63 18.05 2.60
C ASP A 221 13.32 16.60 2.95
N ARG A 222 14.02 16.05 3.96
CA ARG A 222 13.80 14.68 4.43
C ARG A 222 12.34 14.50 4.87
N CYS A 223 11.77 13.37 4.44
CA CYS A 223 10.37 13.04 4.71
C CYS A 223 10.08 12.86 6.20
N TYR A 224 11.07 12.34 6.94
CA TYR A 224 10.97 12.01 8.35
C TYR A 224 12.30 12.30 9.05
N SER A 225 12.23 12.79 10.28
CA SER A 225 13.37 12.85 11.19
C SER A 225 13.74 11.44 11.66
N ASP A 226 15.00 11.22 11.97
CA ASP A 226 15.41 10.00 12.66
C ASP A 226 14.90 9.96 14.11
N ALA A 227 14.88 8.78 14.68
CA ALA A 227 14.36 8.54 16.03
C ALA A 227 15.47 8.09 16.99
N VAL A 228 15.30 8.37 18.26
CA VAL A 228 16.19 7.87 19.32
C VAL A 228 16.09 6.33 19.39
N ASP A 229 17.24 5.65 19.52
CA ASP A 229 17.31 4.20 19.67
C ASP A 229 17.72 3.80 21.09
N GLY A 230 16.77 3.87 22.02
CA GLY A 230 16.97 3.55 23.44
C GLY A 230 17.89 4.56 24.15
N ALA A 231 18.57 4.13 25.22
CA ALA A 231 19.44 4.96 26.07
C ALA A 231 20.92 4.97 25.60
N SER A 232 21.23 4.39 24.43
CA SER A 232 22.61 4.23 23.95
C SER A 232 23.21 5.49 23.32
N GLY A 233 22.42 6.55 23.12
CA GLY A 233 22.80 7.70 22.29
C GLY A 233 22.72 7.42 20.80
N ASN A 234 22.31 6.24 20.40
CA ASN A 234 22.12 5.89 18.97
C ASN A 234 20.83 6.54 18.45
N ARG A 235 20.85 6.82 17.13
CA ARG A 235 19.65 7.25 16.40
C ARG A 235 19.42 6.31 15.22
N LYS A 236 18.16 6.06 14.89
CA LYS A 236 17.75 5.12 13.84
C LYS A 236 16.78 5.75 12.85
N LEU A 237 16.66 5.13 11.70
CA LEU A 237 15.65 5.52 10.72
C LEU A 237 14.24 5.48 11.33
N ALA A 238 13.43 6.50 11.00
CA ALA A 238 12.00 6.46 11.23
C ALA A 238 11.35 5.30 10.46
N PHE A 239 10.20 4.83 10.94
CA PHE A 239 9.46 3.71 10.33
C PHE A 239 9.17 3.94 8.84
N GLY A 240 8.77 5.16 8.45
CA GLY A 240 8.50 5.51 7.05
C GLY A 240 9.71 5.41 6.12
N CYS A 241 10.94 5.48 6.66
CA CYS A 241 12.18 5.29 5.89
C CYS A 241 12.61 3.83 5.77
N PHE A 242 12.10 2.93 6.64
CA PHE A 242 12.55 1.54 6.72
C PHE A 242 12.37 0.78 5.40
N TYR A 243 11.22 0.94 4.76
CA TYR A 243 10.88 0.31 3.47
C TYR A 243 11.27 1.16 2.25
N CYS A 244 11.87 2.33 2.47
CA CYS A 244 12.29 3.19 1.36
C CYS A 244 13.50 2.60 0.65
N GLU A 245 13.39 2.36 -0.64
CA GLU A 245 14.46 1.84 -1.49
C GLU A 245 15.61 2.83 -1.73
N HIS A 246 15.40 4.12 -1.41
CA HIS A 246 16.40 5.19 -1.53
C HIS A 246 17.06 5.56 -0.19
N LYS A 247 16.81 4.78 0.88
CA LYS A 247 17.34 5.12 2.22
C LYS A 247 18.85 5.25 2.27
N ARG A 248 19.57 4.43 1.51
CA ARG A 248 21.06 4.48 1.45
C ARG A 248 21.54 5.83 0.91
N THR A 249 21.09 6.23 -0.26
CA THR A 249 21.44 7.50 -0.91
C THR A 249 20.92 8.70 -0.12
N CYS A 250 19.67 8.62 0.36
CA CYS A 250 19.03 9.69 1.12
C CYS A 250 19.74 10.01 2.44
N TRP A 251 20.40 9.03 3.06
CA TRP A 251 21.09 9.15 4.34
C TRP A 251 22.60 8.94 4.22
N SER A 252 23.20 9.24 3.05
CA SER A 252 24.63 9.10 2.79
C SER A 252 25.51 9.99 3.68
N ASP A 253 24.98 11.12 4.16
CA ASP A 253 25.62 12.06 5.09
C ASP A 253 25.57 11.60 6.58
N SER A 254 24.85 10.54 6.91
CA SER A 254 24.75 9.98 8.27
C SER A 254 26.12 9.47 8.75
N ASN A 255 26.27 9.35 10.08
CA ASN A 255 27.52 8.90 10.71
C ASN A 255 28.77 9.64 10.15
N GLU A 256 28.68 10.98 10.10
CA GLU A 256 29.76 11.84 9.63
C GLU A 256 30.16 11.57 8.16
N GLY A 257 29.18 11.36 7.29
CA GLY A 257 29.36 11.09 5.87
C GLY A 257 29.70 9.63 5.52
N LYS A 258 29.69 8.72 6.49
CA LYS A 258 29.90 7.28 6.26
C LYS A 258 28.62 6.53 5.85
N GLY A 259 27.49 7.23 5.86
CA GLY A 259 26.18 6.65 5.57
C GLY A 259 25.56 5.89 6.74
N LEU A 260 24.50 5.15 6.45
CA LEU A 260 23.82 4.32 7.46
C LEU A 260 24.69 3.15 7.87
N ARG A 261 24.74 2.88 9.19
CA ARG A 261 25.28 1.62 9.74
C ARG A 261 24.15 0.67 10.05
N VAL A 262 24.30 -0.60 9.67
CA VAL A 262 23.22 -1.60 9.76
C VAL A 262 23.63 -2.71 10.70
N PHE A 263 22.75 -3.03 11.62
CA PHE A 263 22.99 -4.08 12.63
C PHE A 263 21.86 -5.11 12.61
N LYS A 264 22.22 -6.39 12.67
CA LYS A 264 21.29 -7.52 12.59
C LYS A 264 20.78 -7.89 13.98
N TYR A 265 19.52 -7.64 14.24
CA TYR A 265 18.82 -8.05 15.45
C TYR A 265 17.92 -9.27 15.17
N ALA A 266 17.43 -9.92 16.22
CA ALA A 266 16.54 -11.09 16.10
C ALA A 266 15.25 -10.80 15.30
N ASN A 267 14.76 -9.55 15.36
CA ASN A 267 13.56 -9.10 14.67
C ASN A 267 13.84 -8.37 13.34
N GLY A 268 15.06 -8.45 12.82
CA GLY A 268 15.47 -7.88 11.54
C GLY A 268 16.57 -6.81 11.64
N ASN A 269 16.92 -6.23 10.49
CA ASN A 269 17.98 -5.22 10.41
C ASN A 269 17.54 -3.89 11.03
N ARG A 270 18.46 -3.23 11.75
CA ARG A 270 18.29 -1.88 12.28
C ARG A 270 19.28 -0.93 11.61
N TYR A 271 18.76 0.13 11.03
CA TYR A 271 19.52 1.14 10.30
C TYR A 271 19.78 2.33 11.22
N LEU A 272 21.05 2.55 11.60
CA LEU A 272 21.43 3.64 12.49
C LEU A 272 21.96 4.83 11.68
N THR A 273 21.37 5.99 11.95
CA THR A 273 21.78 7.30 11.38
C THR A 273 22.91 7.93 12.18
N GLN A 274 22.99 7.57 13.47
CA GLN A 274 24.07 7.96 14.37
C GLN A 274 24.37 6.82 15.34
N VAL A 275 25.65 6.51 15.51
CA VAL A 275 26.11 5.49 16.44
C VAL A 275 26.90 6.15 17.58
N GLY A 276 26.25 6.37 18.74
CA GLY A 276 26.90 6.79 19.98
C GLY A 276 27.59 5.62 20.69
N LYS A 277 26.92 4.45 20.70
CA LYS A 277 27.47 3.19 21.24
C LYS A 277 27.25 2.06 20.24
N THR A 278 28.33 1.41 19.81
CA THR A 278 28.24 0.28 18.89
C THR A 278 27.40 -0.86 19.51
N PRO A 279 26.34 -1.34 18.85
CA PRO A 279 25.55 -2.46 19.30
C PRO A 279 26.38 -3.75 19.41
N ASN A 280 26.09 -4.60 20.42
CA ASN A 280 26.72 -5.89 20.58
C ASN A 280 26.01 -6.98 19.74
N VAL A 281 25.87 -6.72 18.43
CA VAL A 281 25.31 -7.64 17.43
C VAL A 281 26.07 -7.45 16.12
N GLU A 282 25.91 -8.39 15.19
CA GLU A 282 26.58 -8.36 13.89
C GLU A 282 26.27 -7.07 13.12
N GLU A 283 27.32 -6.39 12.65
CA GLU A 283 27.20 -5.28 11.69
C GLU A 283 27.17 -5.83 10.27
N VAL A 284 26.13 -5.49 9.53
CA VAL A 284 25.94 -5.90 8.12
C VAL A 284 26.62 -4.85 7.23
N THR A 285 27.70 -5.22 6.57
CA THR A 285 28.49 -4.30 5.72
C THR A 285 28.04 -4.29 4.26
N ASN A 286 27.48 -5.40 3.78
CA ASN A 286 26.97 -5.55 2.40
C ASN A 286 25.44 -5.64 2.43
N TRP A 287 24.76 -4.50 2.29
CA TRP A 287 23.29 -4.41 2.35
C TRP A 287 22.76 -3.41 1.33
#